data_6b628b00e17e233be6d5a7c50b5864c6
#
_entry.id   6b628b00e17e233be6d5a7c50b5864c6
#
_cell.length_a   1.000
_cell.length_b   1.000
_cell.length_c   1.000
_cell.angle_alpha   90.00
_cell.angle_beta   90.00
_cell.angle_gamma   90.00
#
_symmetry.space_group_name_H-M   'P 1'
#
loop_
_entity.id
_entity.type
_entity.pdbx_description
1 polymer ?
#
loop_
_entity_poly.entity_id
_entity_poly.type
_entity_poly.pdbx_seq_one_letter_code
_entity_poly.pdbx_strand_id
1 'polypeptide(L)'
;APIWNPNYSPSESTPVSSRAHSPDFDRRVSIFSTDMTLKEKVLSRIDSGDKFFSLEFFPPRTKSGAINLLSRLERMGEGKPLFVDITWHPAGNPSGESETSSTMIAHSAVRYVGLEAMLHMCCMGAKENTVDKWLQKAKNFGIRNILALRGDNPFDDTKNDFEGEGMKYASDLVRHIKEKYD
;
A
#
# COMPACT_ATOMS: atom_id res chain seq x y z
N ALA A 1 -3.90 -22.15 -13.70
CA ALA A 1 -3.91 -22.42 -12.25
C ALA A 1 -4.11 -21.11 -11.53
N PRO A 2 -4.96 -21.04 -10.48
CA PRO A 2 -5.19 -19.79 -9.76
C PRO A 2 -3.92 -19.36 -9.04
N ILE A 3 -3.57 -18.10 -9.21
CA ILE A 3 -2.34 -17.48 -8.71
C ILE A 3 -2.37 -17.24 -7.19
N TRP A 4 -3.54 -17.42 -6.56
CA TRP A 4 -3.72 -17.20 -5.13
C TRP A 4 -4.52 -18.31 -4.45
N ASN A 5 -3.93 -18.88 -3.37
CA ASN A 5 -4.58 -19.83 -2.48
C ASN A 5 -4.42 -19.37 -1.03
N PRO A 6 -5.50 -18.99 -0.34
CA PRO A 6 -5.44 -18.51 1.06
C PRO A 6 -5.03 -19.59 2.06
N ASN A 7 -5.02 -20.86 1.67
CA ASN A 7 -4.67 -22.00 2.53
C ASN A 7 -3.31 -22.62 2.21
N TYR A 8 -2.43 -21.90 1.51
CA TYR A 8 -1.11 -22.41 1.20
C TYR A 8 -0.22 -22.40 2.45
N SER A 9 -0.04 -23.57 3.04
CA SER A 9 1.03 -23.86 3.99
C SER A 9 2.21 -24.46 3.24
N PRO A 10 3.43 -23.96 3.37
CA PRO A 10 4.58 -24.59 2.78
C PRO A 10 4.90 -25.88 3.58
N SER A 11 4.49 -27.04 3.07
CA SER A 11 4.96 -28.33 3.55
C SER A 11 6.12 -28.79 2.68
N GLU A 12 7.22 -29.04 3.36
CA GLU A 12 8.38 -29.87 3.06
C GLU A 12 8.92 -29.97 1.62
N SER A 13 10.18 -29.70 1.56
CA SER A 13 11.17 -29.74 0.50
C SER A 13 11.16 -31.01 -0.36
N THR A 14 10.84 -30.85 -1.63
CA THR A 14 11.42 -31.69 -2.70
C THR A 14 12.57 -30.93 -3.36
N PRO A 15 13.70 -31.56 -3.69
CA PRO A 15 14.83 -30.88 -4.31
C PRO A 15 14.45 -30.48 -5.74
N VAL A 16 14.36 -29.17 -5.98
CA VAL A 16 14.16 -28.62 -7.31
C VAL A 16 15.46 -28.75 -8.09
N SER A 17 15.41 -29.55 -9.12
CA SER A 17 16.42 -29.65 -10.17
C SER A 17 16.87 -28.26 -10.61
N SER A 18 18.18 -28.07 -10.68
CA SER A 18 18.86 -26.86 -11.12
C SER A 18 18.42 -26.44 -12.54
N ARG A 19 17.38 -25.61 -12.63
CA ARG A 19 17.12 -24.83 -13.83
C ARG A 19 17.96 -23.57 -13.75
N ALA A 20 18.83 -23.39 -14.73
CA ALA A 20 19.65 -22.21 -14.91
C ALA A 20 18.78 -20.94 -14.78
N HIS A 21 19.12 -20.07 -13.84
CA HIS A 21 18.55 -18.75 -13.69
C HIS A 21 18.75 -17.97 -14.99
N SER A 22 17.67 -17.49 -15.59
CA SER A 22 17.80 -16.62 -16.74
C SER A 22 18.35 -15.26 -16.28
N PRO A 23 19.31 -14.66 -17.01
CA PRO A 23 19.90 -13.35 -16.65
C PRO A 23 18.89 -12.21 -16.54
N ASP A 24 17.68 -12.38 -17.08
CA ASP A 24 16.60 -11.40 -17.03
C ASP A 24 15.87 -11.38 -15.67
N PHE A 25 15.91 -12.45 -14.89
CA PHE A 25 15.30 -12.47 -13.56
C PHE A 25 16.13 -11.67 -12.57
N ASP A 26 17.45 -11.82 -12.62
CA ASP A 26 18.37 -11.05 -11.76
C ASP A 26 18.39 -9.55 -12.10
N ARG A 27 18.14 -9.18 -13.37
CA ARG A 27 17.97 -7.79 -13.78
C ARG A 27 16.72 -7.13 -13.22
N ARG A 28 15.63 -7.88 -13.03
CA ARG A 28 14.38 -7.36 -12.44
C ARG A 28 14.52 -7.09 -10.94
N VAL A 29 15.32 -7.87 -10.24
CA VAL A 29 15.57 -7.69 -8.80
C VAL A 29 16.54 -6.53 -8.53
N SER A 30 17.46 -6.22 -9.45
CA SER A 30 18.50 -5.20 -9.24
C SER A 30 18.04 -3.75 -9.52
N ILE A 31 16.86 -3.54 -10.10
CA ILE A 31 16.35 -2.19 -10.42
C ILE A 31 15.62 -1.56 -9.22
N PHE A 32 15.21 -2.36 -8.25
CA PHE A 32 14.68 -1.86 -6.99
C PHE A 32 15.79 -1.90 -5.95
N SER A 33 16.60 -0.83 -5.91
CA SER A 33 17.41 -0.53 -4.73
C SER A 33 16.44 -0.46 -3.56
N THR A 34 16.40 -1.53 -2.76
CA THR A 34 15.50 -1.68 -1.60
C THR A 34 15.78 -0.65 -0.51
N ASP A 35 16.84 0.13 -0.67
CA ASP A 35 17.33 1.07 0.33
C ASP A 35 16.83 2.51 0.11
N MET A 36 16.45 2.90 -1.10
CA MET A 36 15.96 4.26 -1.36
C MET A 36 14.51 4.45 -0.89
N THR A 37 14.27 5.54 -0.18
CA THR A 37 12.92 6.00 0.13
C THR A 37 12.20 6.50 -1.13
N LEU A 38 10.87 6.56 -1.11
CA LEU A 38 10.11 7.11 -2.23
C LEU A 38 10.50 8.56 -2.51
N LYS A 39 10.78 9.35 -1.47
CA LYS A 39 11.28 10.72 -1.60
C LYS A 39 12.57 10.79 -2.42
N GLU A 40 13.54 9.93 -2.10
CA GLU A 40 14.81 9.88 -2.83
C GLU A 40 14.62 9.45 -4.27
N LYS A 41 13.73 8.48 -4.53
CA LYS A 41 13.37 8.07 -5.89
C LYS A 41 12.76 9.22 -6.70
N VAL A 42 11.85 9.99 -6.10
CA VAL A 42 11.24 11.17 -6.76
C VAL A 42 12.30 12.22 -7.05
N LEU A 43 13.13 12.58 -6.07
CA LEU A 43 14.18 13.58 -6.23
C LEU A 43 15.18 13.16 -7.32
N SER A 44 15.59 11.90 -7.34
CA SER A 44 16.48 11.37 -8.38
C SER A 44 15.89 11.52 -9.78
N ARG A 45 14.57 11.32 -9.95
CA ARG A 45 13.90 11.54 -11.24
C ARG A 45 13.85 13.01 -11.64
N ILE A 46 13.60 13.88 -10.67
CA ILE A 46 13.60 15.33 -10.90
C ILE A 46 15.01 15.79 -11.32
N ASP A 47 16.04 15.35 -10.62
CA ASP A 47 17.44 15.74 -10.88
C ASP A 47 17.95 15.23 -12.23
N SER A 48 17.55 14.00 -12.63
CA SER A 48 17.91 13.45 -13.95
C SER A 48 17.08 14.00 -15.10
N GLY A 49 15.97 14.70 -14.83
CA GLY A 49 15.00 15.12 -15.84
C GLY A 49 14.15 13.98 -16.42
N ASP A 50 14.22 12.78 -15.81
CA ASP A 50 13.44 11.63 -16.24
C ASP A 50 11.97 11.78 -15.87
N LYS A 51 11.10 11.47 -16.80
CA LYS A 51 9.66 11.43 -16.54
C LYS A 51 9.32 10.20 -15.69
N PHE A 52 8.38 10.39 -14.78
CA PHE A 52 7.80 9.30 -13.99
C PHE A 52 6.28 9.50 -13.86
N PHE A 53 5.59 8.48 -13.43
CA PHE A 53 4.15 8.50 -13.15
C PHE A 53 3.83 7.59 -11.98
N SER A 54 2.71 7.84 -11.34
CA SER A 54 2.05 6.94 -10.40
C SER A 54 0.65 6.59 -10.90
N LEU A 55 0.05 5.59 -10.29
CA LEU A 55 -1.32 5.15 -10.57
C LEU A 55 -2.07 5.05 -9.26
N GLU A 56 -3.32 5.51 -9.25
CA GLU A 56 -4.19 5.45 -8.08
C GLU A 56 -5.31 4.42 -8.30
N PHE A 57 -5.58 3.63 -7.25
CA PHE A 57 -6.57 2.57 -7.26
C PHE A 57 -7.49 2.63 -6.08
N PHE A 58 -8.79 2.52 -6.34
CA PHE A 58 -9.78 2.26 -5.31
C PHE A 58 -9.80 0.78 -4.95
N PRO A 59 -9.87 0.44 -3.65
CA PRO A 59 -10.09 -0.94 -3.23
C PRO A 59 -11.43 -1.46 -3.78
N PRO A 60 -11.49 -2.71 -4.21
CA PRO A 60 -12.69 -3.31 -4.76
C PRO A 60 -13.68 -3.63 -3.64
N ARG A 61 -14.97 -3.75 -4.00
CA ARG A 61 -16.03 -4.10 -3.05
C ARG A 61 -16.27 -5.61 -2.91
N THR A 62 -15.70 -6.42 -3.81
CA THR A 62 -15.92 -7.86 -3.87
C THR A 62 -14.59 -8.62 -4.00
N LYS A 63 -14.57 -9.88 -3.56
CA LYS A 63 -13.39 -10.75 -3.69
C LYS A 63 -12.98 -10.95 -5.15
N SER A 64 -13.94 -11.13 -6.06
CA SER A 64 -13.64 -11.21 -7.50
C SER A 64 -13.04 -9.92 -8.04
N GLY A 65 -13.51 -8.77 -7.53
CA GLY A 65 -12.91 -7.46 -7.81
C GLY A 65 -11.47 -7.35 -7.31
N ALA A 66 -11.14 -7.94 -6.15
CA ALA A 66 -9.77 -7.96 -5.64
C ALA A 66 -8.83 -8.78 -6.55
N ILE A 67 -9.26 -9.95 -7.00
CA ILE A 67 -8.51 -10.77 -7.95
C ILE A 67 -8.27 -10.00 -9.26
N ASN A 68 -9.32 -9.38 -9.79
CA ASN A 68 -9.21 -8.58 -11.01
C ASN A 68 -8.28 -7.38 -10.84
N LEU A 69 -8.31 -6.72 -9.67
CA LEU A 69 -7.43 -5.59 -9.39
C LEU A 69 -5.97 -6.03 -9.32
N LEU A 70 -5.67 -7.17 -8.68
CA LEU A 70 -4.30 -7.71 -8.63
C LEU A 70 -3.77 -8.02 -10.03
N SER A 71 -4.58 -8.65 -10.87
CA SER A 71 -4.20 -8.89 -12.28
C SER A 71 -3.98 -7.61 -13.09
N ARG A 72 -4.68 -6.51 -12.73
CA ARG A 72 -4.42 -5.19 -13.34
C ARG A 72 -3.12 -4.60 -12.82
N LEU A 73 -2.86 -4.67 -11.52
CA LEU A 73 -1.61 -4.19 -10.91
C LEU A 73 -0.39 -4.88 -11.54
N GLU A 74 -0.45 -6.20 -11.77
CA GLU A 74 0.61 -6.94 -12.46
C GLU A 74 0.86 -6.38 -13.87
N ARG A 75 -0.17 -6.25 -14.69
CA ARG A 75 -0.04 -5.72 -16.06
C ARG A 75 0.41 -4.26 -16.10
N MET A 76 -0.13 -3.42 -15.21
CA MET A 76 0.24 -2.01 -15.13
C MET A 76 1.64 -1.83 -14.54
N GLY A 77 2.08 -2.75 -13.67
CA GLY A 77 3.43 -2.79 -13.14
C GLY A 77 4.50 -2.98 -14.21
N GLU A 78 4.17 -3.62 -15.36
CA GLU A 78 5.07 -3.71 -16.50
C GLU A 78 5.44 -2.33 -17.08
N GLY A 79 4.53 -1.34 -16.94
CA GLY A 79 4.78 0.06 -17.29
C GLY A 79 5.74 0.79 -16.33
N LYS A 80 6.14 0.14 -15.24
CA LYS A 80 7.07 0.67 -14.22
C LYS A 80 6.64 2.01 -13.62
N PRO A 81 5.43 2.12 -13.05
CA PRO A 81 5.07 3.29 -12.27
C PRO A 81 6.07 3.44 -11.11
N LEU A 82 6.36 4.67 -10.71
CA LEU A 82 7.28 4.91 -9.59
C LEU A 82 6.72 4.39 -8.29
N PHE A 83 5.40 4.50 -8.13
CA PHE A 83 4.61 3.93 -7.04
C PHE A 83 3.15 3.81 -7.46
N VAL A 84 2.37 3.14 -6.62
CA VAL A 84 0.91 3.06 -6.75
C VAL A 84 0.24 3.57 -5.48
N ASP A 85 -0.79 4.38 -5.64
CA ASP A 85 -1.61 4.89 -4.56
C ASP A 85 -2.80 3.96 -4.32
N ILE A 86 -3.08 3.64 -3.06
CA ILE A 86 -4.26 2.85 -2.67
C ILE A 86 -5.13 3.72 -1.77
N THR A 87 -6.31 4.07 -2.27
CA THR A 87 -7.26 4.94 -1.58
C THR A 87 -7.78 4.31 -0.28
N TRP A 88 -7.92 5.13 0.76
CA TRP A 88 -8.55 4.72 2.02
C TRP A 88 -10.06 4.77 1.89
N HIS A 89 -10.69 3.61 1.65
CA HIS A 89 -12.12 3.57 1.42
C HIS A 89 -12.90 3.40 2.74
N PRO A 90 -13.70 4.39 3.17
CA PRO A 90 -14.38 4.35 4.47
C PRO A 90 -15.45 3.26 4.55
N ALA A 91 -16.08 2.90 3.45
CA ALA A 91 -17.20 1.94 3.42
C ALA A 91 -16.81 0.47 3.64
N GLY A 92 -15.53 0.14 3.78
CA GLY A 92 -15.07 -1.24 3.75
C GLY A 92 -14.08 -1.62 4.84
N ASN A 93 -14.04 -0.95 6.00
CA ASN A 93 -13.00 -1.16 7.01
C ASN A 93 -11.60 -1.20 6.36
N PRO A 94 -11.03 -0.05 5.98
CA PRO A 94 -9.84 0.04 5.14
C PRO A 94 -8.60 -0.63 5.76
N SER A 95 -8.58 -0.81 7.08
CA SER A 95 -7.55 -1.56 7.80
C SER A 95 -7.97 -2.99 8.19
N GLY A 96 -9.11 -3.48 7.68
CA GLY A 96 -9.63 -4.81 8.00
C GLY A 96 -8.81 -5.96 7.42
N GLU A 97 -9.21 -7.19 7.77
CA GLU A 97 -8.58 -8.42 7.29
C GLU A 97 -9.13 -8.90 5.93
N SER A 98 -10.18 -8.23 5.43
CA SER A 98 -10.77 -8.58 4.13
C SER A 98 -9.78 -8.34 2.99
N GLU A 99 -9.77 -9.22 2.00
CA GLU A 99 -8.98 -9.07 0.77
C GLU A 99 -9.31 -7.79 0.00
N THR A 100 -10.46 -7.18 0.31
CA THR A 100 -10.93 -5.93 -0.30
C THR A 100 -10.51 -4.69 0.47
N SER A 101 -9.86 -4.82 1.63
CA SER A 101 -9.43 -3.65 2.40
C SER A 101 -8.26 -2.93 1.73
N SER A 102 -8.17 -1.61 1.93
CA SER A 102 -7.08 -0.80 1.38
C SER A 102 -5.71 -1.33 1.77
N THR A 103 -5.55 -1.70 3.06
CA THR A 103 -4.28 -2.22 3.58
C THR A 103 -3.91 -3.57 2.95
N MET A 104 -4.89 -4.47 2.72
CA MET A 104 -4.62 -5.76 2.08
C MET A 104 -4.28 -5.61 0.60
N ILE A 105 -4.92 -4.70 -0.12
CA ILE A 105 -4.57 -4.40 -1.52
C ILE A 105 -3.16 -3.80 -1.60
N ALA A 106 -2.82 -2.83 -0.73
CA ALA A 106 -1.48 -2.25 -0.68
C ALA A 106 -0.42 -3.30 -0.34
N HIS A 107 -0.69 -4.19 0.64
CA HIS A 107 0.18 -5.32 0.95
C HIS A 107 0.40 -6.22 -0.27
N SER A 108 -0.67 -6.53 -0.99
CA SER A 108 -0.59 -7.37 -2.18
C SER A 108 0.23 -6.71 -3.30
N ALA A 109 0.08 -5.40 -3.50
CA ALA A 109 0.89 -4.64 -4.46
C ALA A 109 2.39 -4.73 -4.11
N VAL A 110 2.74 -4.55 -2.84
CA VAL A 110 4.14 -4.63 -2.37
C VAL A 110 4.66 -6.06 -2.44
N ARG A 111 3.93 -7.02 -1.87
CA ARG A 111 4.45 -8.37 -1.62
C ARG A 111 4.45 -9.27 -2.86
N TYR A 112 3.41 -9.20 -3.67
CA TYR A 112 3.23 -10.13 -4.80
C TYR A 112 3.56 -9.49 -6.15
N VAL A 113 3.29 -8.19 -6.31
CA VAL A 113 3.57 -7.49 -7.57
C VAL A 113 4.93 -6.81 -7.54
N GLY A 114 5.46 -6.50 -6.36
CA GLY A 114 6.76 -5.84 -6.20
C GLY A 114 6.72 -4.35 -6.52
N LEU A 115 5.54 -3.72 -6.37
CA LEU A 115 5.37 -2.28 -6.56
C LEU A 115 5.58 -1.52 -5.25
N GLU A 116 6.15 -0.32 -5.34
CA GLU A 116 6.12 0.63 -4.23
C GLU A 116 4.68 1.09 -4.02
N ALA A 117 4.15 1.00 -2.81
CA ALA A 117 2.79 1.43 -2.51
C ALA A 117 2.78 2.61 -1.56
N MET A 118 1.92 3.59 -1.85
CA MET A 118 1.51 4.66 -0.96
C MET A 118 0.09 4.37 -0.48
N LEU A 119 -0.07 4.07 0.79
CA LEU A 119 -1.39 3.84 1.38
C LEU A 119 -1.96 5.18 1.83
N HIS A 120 -3.12 5.58 1.29
CA HIS A 120 -3.88 6.68 1.86
C HIS A 120 -4.38 6.29 3.25
N MET A 121 -4.36 7.21 4.18
CA MET A 121 -4.87 6.97 5.54
C MET A 121 -5.61 8.21 6.04
N CYS A 122 -6.93 8.07 6.25
CA CYS A 122 -7.77 9.13 6.81
C CYS A 122 -7.78 9.04 8.33
N CYS A 123 -7.62 10.18 9.00
CA CYS A 123 -7.48 10.22 10.46
C CYS A 123 -8.65 10.87 11.19
N MET A 124 -9.58 11.54 10.50
CA MET A 124 -10.66 12.27 11.18
C MET A 124 -11.46 11.35 12.11
N GLY A 125 -11.55 11.73 13.37
CA GLY A 125 -12.26 11.00 14.43
C GLY A 125 -11.52 9.76 14.94
N ALA A 126 -10.37 9.40 14.37
CA ALA A 126 -9.60 8.27 14.83
C ALA A 126 -8.82 8.62 16.11
N LYS A 127 -8.92 7.76 17.12
CA LYS A 127 -8.10 7.87 18.34
C LYS A 127 -6.68 7.38 18.05
N GLU A 128 -5.69 7.91 18.74
CA GLU A 128 -4.28 7.57 18.55
C GLU A 128 -4.01 6.07 18.60
N ASN A 129 -4.58 5.36 19.57
CA ASN A 129 -4.41 3.92 19.69
C ASN A 129 -4.98 3.12 18.50
N THR A 130 -5.97 3.65 17.82
CA THR A 130 -6.53 3.06 16.59
C THR A 130 -5.58 3.30 15.42
N VAL A 131 -5.07 4.53 15.30
CA VAL A 131 -4.07 4.90 14.31
C VAL A 131 -2.80 4.07 14.48
N ASP A 132 -2.34 3.86 15.71
CA ASP A 132 -1.17 3.01 16.01
C ASP A 132 -1.35 1.58 15.48
N LYS A 133 -2.54 1.00 15.66
CA LYS A 133 -2.83 -0.34 15.12
C LYS A 133 -2.77 -0.37 13.59
N TRP A 134 -3.30 0.67 12.93
CA TRP A 134 -3.26 0.77 11.47
C TRP A 134 -1.83 0.94 10.96
N LEU A 135 -1.04 1.81 11.57
CA LEU A 135 0.36 2.05 11.22
C LEU A 135 1.22 0.81 11.46
N GLN A 136 1.04 0.14 12.61
CA GLN A 136 1.77 -1.10 12.90
C GLN A 136 1.43 -2.20 11.89
N LYS A 137 0.18 -2.33 11.49
CA LYS A 137 -0.24 -3.27 10.45
C LYS A 137 0.38 -2.92 9.10
N ALA A 138 0.33 -1.66 8.68
CA ALA A 138 0.95 -1.20 7.45
C ALA A 138 2.46 -1.50 7.45
N LYS A 139 3.16 -1.21 8.55
CA LYS A 139 4.59 -1.50 8.72
C LYS A 139 4.88 -3.01 8.61
N ASN A 140 4.11 -3.86 9.29
CA ASN A 140 4.27 -5.32 9.24
C ASN A 140 4.04 -5.88 7.83
N PHE A 141 3.22 -5.21 7.03
CA PHE A 141 2.94 -5.57 5.64
C PHE A 141 3.94 -4.99 4.63
N GLY A 142 4.98 -4.30 5.11
CA GLY A 142 6.02 -3.72 4.27
C GLY A 142 5.58 -2.43 3.54
N ILE A 143 4.45 -1.84 3.93
CA ILE A 143 4.00 -0.55 3.41
C ILE A 143 4.78 0.55 4.13
N ARG A 144 5.57 1.32 3.38
CA ARG A 144 6.49 2.32 3.93
C ARG A 144 6.06 3.76 3.67
N ASN A 145 5.08 3.96 2.81
CA ASN A 145 4.64 5.30 2.43
C ASN A 145 3.17 5.49 2.78
N ILE A 146 2.87 6.57 3.48
CA ILE A 146 1.53 6.95 3.91
C ILE A 146 1.20 8.33 3.36
N LEU A 147 0.08 8.45 2.64
CA LEU A 147 -0.53 9.73 2.34
C LEU A 147 -1.52 10.05 3.45
N ALA A 148 -1.10 10.91 4.37
CA ALA A 148 -1.95 11.34 5.48
C ALA A 148 -3.06 12.26 4.97
N LEU A 149 -4.30 11.89 5.24
CA LEU A 149 -5.50 12.62 4.85
C LEU A 149 -6.35 12.93 6.07
N ARG A 150 -7.08 14.04 6.01
CA ARG A 150 -8.12 14.33 6.98
C ARG A 150 -9.26 13.31 6.85
N GLY A 151 -9.74 13.12 5.62
CA GLY A 151 -10.95 12.36 5.29
C GLY A 151 -12.21 13.17 5.52
N ASP A 152 -13.34 12.55 5.23
CA ASP A 152 -14.67 13.12 5.44
C ASP A 152 -15.13 12.90 6.89
N ASN A 153 -16.06 13.71 7.37
CA ASN A 153 -16.60 13.54 8.69
C ASN A 153 -17.37 12.21 8.80
N PRO A 154 -16.93 11.26 9.64
CA PRO A 154 -17.54 9.94 9.71
C PRO A 154 -18.96 9.92 10.29
N PHE A 155 -19.41 11.06 10.88
CA PHE A 155 -20.70 11.18 11.56
C PHE A 155 -21.69 12.08 10.83
N ASP A 156 -21.22 12.98 9.97
CA ASP A 156 -22.08 13.90 9.24
C ASP A 156 -21.37 14.45 7.99
N ASP A 157 -21.68 13.90 6.84
CA ASP A 157 -21.11 14.28 5.55
C ASP A 157 -21.41 15.73 5.16
N THR A 158 -22.39 16.38 5.83
CA THR A 158 -22.77 17.77 5.56
C THR A 158 -21.96 18.78 6.38
N LYS A 159 -21.23 18.31 7.41
CA LYS A 159 -20.41 19.14 8.29
C LYS A 159 -18.93 18.91 8.08
N ASN A 160 -18.22 19.97 7.72
CA ASN A 160 -16.77 19.93 7.59
C ASN A 160 -16.03 19.91 8.95
N ASP A 161 -16.70 20.20 10.04
CA ASP A 161 -16.09 20.28 11.37
C ASP A 161 -16.44 19.05 12.21
N PHE A 162 -15.38 18.44 12.74
CA PHE A 162 -15.46 17.32 13.67
C PHE A 162 -15.22 17.86 15.10
N GLU A 163 -16.23 17.76 15.96
CA GLU A 163 -16.18 18.22 17.36
C GLU A 163 -15.87 17.09 18.37
N GLY A 164 -15.70 15.85 17.87
CA GLY A 164 -15.45 14.67 18.70
C GLY A 164 -14.00 14.54 19.19
N GLU A 165 -13.76 13.49 19.99
CA GLU A 165 -12.42 13.07 20.38
C GLU A 165 -11.71 12.37 19.19
N GLY A 166 -10.40 12.60 19.05
CA GLY A 166 -9.55 12.01 18.03
C GLY A 166 -8.86 13.04 17.16
N MET A 167 -8.14 12.57 16.13
CA MET A 167 -7.44 13.45 15.22
C MET A 167 -8.41 14.25 14.36
N LYS A 168 -8.12 15.54 14.17
CA LYS A 168 -8.97 16.47 13.40
C LYS A 168 -8.41 16.74 12.00
N TYR A 169 -7.10 16.78 11.87
CA TYR A 169 -6.42 17.18 10.65
C TYR A 169 -5.35 16.16 10.23
N ALA A 170 -5.06 16.12 8.94
CA ALA A 170 -3.96 15.32 8.41
C ALA A 170 -2.61 15.65 9.07
N SER A 171 -2.41 16.91 9.47
CA SER A 171 -1.21 17.34 10.22
C SER A 171 -1.05 16.64 11.58
N ASP A 172 -2.16 16.25 12.23
CA ASP A 172 -2.12 15.51 13.49
C ASP A 172 -1.59 14.10 13.25
N LEU A 173 -2.06 13.45 12.18
CA LEU A 173 -1.55 12.15 11.75
C LEU A 173 -0.06 12.22 11.37
N VAL A 174 0.34 13.23 10.61
CA VAL A 174 1.75 13.42 10.23
C VAL A 174 2.64 13.59 11.46
N ARG A 175 2.22 14.42 12.42
CA ARG A 175 2.95 14.63 13.69
C ARG A 175 3.09 13.32 14.46
N HIS A 176 2.00 12.60 14.62
CA HIS A 176 1.96 11.32 15.31
C HIS A 176 2.88 10.26 14.67
N ILE A 177 2.89 10.18 13.32
CA ILE A 177 3.79 9.27 12.60
C ILE A 177 5.25 9.65 12.87
N LYS A 178 5.59 10.92 12.76
CA LYS A 178 6.96 11.40 12.95
C LYS A 178 7.48 11.20 14.37
N GLU A 179 6.64 11.35 15.37
CA GLU A 179 7.01 11.12 16.77
C GLU A 179 7.27 9.65 17.10
N LYS A 180 6.66 8.71 16.37
CA LYS A 180 6.74 7.28 16.70
C LYS A 180 7.52 6.41 15.71
N TYR A 181 7.71 6.86 14.47
CA TYR A 181 8.24 6.02 13.39
C TYR A 181 9.39 6.66 12.58
N ASP A 182 9.78 7.89 12.89
CA ASP A 182 10.97 8.54 12.29
C ASP A 182 12.26 8.13 12.99
#